data_1b5b4b51880f53f07a710909e98d145c
#
_entry.id   1b5b4b51880f53f07a710909e98d145c
#
_cell.length_a   1.000
_cell.length_b   1.000
_cell.length_c   1.000
_cell.angle_alpha   90.00
_cell.angle_beta   90.00
_cell.angle_gamma   90.00
#
_symmetry.space_group_name_H-M   'P 1'
#
loop_
_entity.id
_entity.type
_entity.pdbx_description
1 polymer ?
#
loop_
_entity_poly.entity_id
_entity_poly.type
_entity_poly.pdbx_seq_one_letter_code
_entity_poly.pdbx_strand_id
1 'polypeptide(L)'
;AINSKAIVESQSKLSKVFKYGRFIVGVWHHNISGIPTQTNYLDPRVLHSLMDFHIQLGLYGHQHHTEALYEYHDIFKQGRMTLISSGCLYGRGKTMPEGTHCQYNILEIEQSEEKVNVTLHVREDETAWDIPSWRRKLIEGKDSYSMAFNLPTIDYSRVLADCISQAKVEKNYKEAIENLISIRNNEATANKFIDEFLQKISNHDICTLEFEPMTIAQVIAVMGASIETRNWDTFDKAAMSADKHGLQNWQTNVLIEEANKIR
;
A
#
# COMPACT_ATOMS: atom_id res chain seq x y z
N ALA A 1 10.03 9.16 22.14
CA ALA A 1 10.14 10.16 21.05
C ALA A 1 10.37 9.40 19.74
N ILE A 2 9.70 9.82 18.68
CA ILE A 2 9.92 9.26 17.34
C ILE A 2 11.28 9.75 16.85
N ASN A 3 12.10 8.83 16.34
CA ASN A 3 13.44 9.18 15.85
C ASN A 3 13.34 9.96 14.53
N SER A 4 13.82 11.19 14.51
CA SER A 4 13.81 12.07 13.33
C SER A 4 14.56 11.46 12.12
N LYS A 5 15.62 10.68 12.35
CA LYS A 5 16.33 9.98 11.28
C LYS A 5 15.45 8.91 10.61
N ALA A 6 14.71 8.13 11.41
CA ALA A 6 13.77 7.14 10.88
C ALA A 6 12.65 7.79 10.06
N ILE A 7 12.18 8.99 10.46
CA ILE A 7 11.21 9.75 9.70
C ILE A 7 11.78 10.12 8.31
N VAL A 8 12.99 10.70 8.26
CA VAL A 8 13.63 11.10 6.99
C VAL A 8 13.89 9.89 6.07
N GLU A 9 14.37 8.77 6.62
CA GLU A 9 14.59 7.54 5.86
C GLU A 9 13.27 6.97 5.29
N SER A 10 12.18 7.10 6.03
CA SER A 10 10.85 6.65 5.57
C SER A 10 10.27 7.55 4.49
N GLN A 11 10.60 8.84 4.46
CA GLN A 11 10.05 9.82 3.54
C GLN A 11 10.20 9.42 2.07
N SER A 12 11.39 9.03 1.68
CA SER A 12 11.67 8.62 0.29
C SER A 12 10.84 7.41 -0.13
N LYS A 13 10.69 6.42 0.77
CA LYS A 13 9.90 5.21 0.52
C LYS A 13 8.41 5.52 0.43
N LEU A 14 7.87 6.29 1.38
CA LEU A 14 6.45 6.64 1.42
C LEU A 14 6.05 7.54 0.25
N SER A 15 6.89 8.48 -0.16
CA SER A 15 6.64 9.31 -1.33
C SER A 15 6.55 8.49 -2.63
N LYS A 16 7.38 7.45 -2.77
CA LYS A 16 7.27 6.51 -3.91
C LYS A 16 5.94 5.78 -3.88
N VAL A 17 5.55 5.22 -2.73
CA VAL A 17 4.29 4.49 -2.55
C VAL A 17 3.08 5.37 -2.89
N PHE A 18 3.08 6.62 -2.43
CA PHE A 18 2.01 7.57 -2.72
C PHE A 18 1.91 7.92 -4.21
N LYS A 19 3.06 8.11 -4.89
CA LYS A 19 3.10 8.32 -6.35
C LYS A 19 2.39 7.21 -7.13
N TYR A 20 2.35 6.00 -6.60
CA TYR A 20 1.68 4.85 -7.21
C TYR A 20 0.20 4.73 -6.80
N GLY A 21 -0.42 5.81 -6.34
CA GLY A 21 -1.85 5.83 -5.98
C GLY A 21 -2.20 4.99 -4.76
N ARG A 22 -1.25 4.74 -3.87
CA ARG A 22 -1.51 3.99 -2.64
C ARG A 22 -2.02 4.90 -1.54
N PHE A 23 -3.06 4.46 -0.87
CA PHE A 23 -3.54 5.08 0.34
C PHE A 23 -2.62 4.72 1.51
N ILE A 24 -2.09 5.73 2.20
CA ILE A 24 -1.14 5.54 3.30
C ILE A 24 -1.84 5.84 4.62
N VAL A 25 -1.84 4.85 5.50
CA VAL A 25 -2.38 4.97 6.86
C VAL A 25 -1.22 5.01 7.85
N GLY A 26 -1.16 6.06 8.67
CA GLY A 26 -0.22 6.16 9.78
C GLY A 26 -0.82 5.52 11.05
N VAL A 27 -0.02 4.75 11.79
CA VAL A 27 -0.44 4.16 13.05
C VAL A 27 0.58 4.46 14.13
N TRP A 28 0.15 5.03 15.25
CA TRP A 28 1.01 5.31 16.41
C TRP A 28 0.26 5.23 17.73
N HIS A 29 0.99 5.21 18.85
CA HIS A 29 0.36 5.08 20.16
C HIS A 29 0.07 6.43 20.85
N HIS A 30 0.95 7.43 20.66
CA HIS A 30 0.88 8.67 21.42
C HIS A 30 -0.31 9.53 21.05
N ASN A 31 -0.89 10.21 22.05
CA ASN A 31 -1.94 11.21 21.84
C ASN A 31 -1.45 12.35 20.94
N ILE A 32 -2.35 13.00 20.24
CA ILE A 32 -2.07 14.16 19.36
C ILE A 32 -2.20 15.48 20.07
N SER A 33 -2.89 15.52 21.20
CA SER A 33 -3.09 16.72 22.03
C SER A 33 -2.63 16.47 23.46
N GLY A 34 -1.98 17.45 24.05
CA GLY A 34 -1.52 17.37 25.42
C GLY A 34 -0.80 18.66 25.86
N ILE A 35 -0.49 18.74 27.14
CA ILE A 35 0.28 19.86 27.68
C ILE A 35 1.76 19.66 27.33
N PRO A 36 2.53 20.71 26.95
CA PRO A 36 3.92 20.59 26.52
C PRO A 36 4.86 19.86 27.50
N THR A 37 4.49 19.79 28.77
CA THR A 37 5.22 19.08 29.83
C THR A 37 4.95 17.58 29.89
N GLN A 38 3.93 17.09 29.17
CA GLN A 38 3.60 15.67 29.14
C GLN A 38 4.42 14.96 28.04
N THR A 39 5.01 13.83 28.40
CA THR A 39 5.85 13.03 27.47
C THR A 39 5.02 12.10 26.56
N ASN A 40 3.70 12.08 26.72
CA ASN A 40 2.80 11.08 26.13
C ASN A 40 2.05 11.58 24.90
N TYR A 41 2.40 12.73 24.34
CA TYR A 41 1.77 13.23 23.12
C TYR A 41 2.78 13.35 21.97
N LEU A 42 2.25 13.33 20.77
CA LEU A 42 3.05 13.47 19.55
C LEU A 42 3.38 14.95 19.31
N ASP A 43 4.65 15.24 19.10
CA ASP A 43 5.08 16.61 18.75
C ASP A 43 4.36 17.04 17.45
N PRO A 44 3.72 18.24 17.42
CA PRO A 44 3.06 18.74 16.21
C PRO A 44 3.96 18.73 14.95
N ARG A 45 5.27 18.92 15.11
CA ARG A 45 6.22 18.82 14.01
C ARG A 45 6.28 17.44 13.38
N VAL A 46 6.02 16.39 14.16
CA VAL A 46 5.90 15.03 13.65
C VAL A 46 4.64 14.87 12.83
N LEU A 47 3.50 15.41 13.28
CA LEU A 47 2.25 15.40 12.50
C LEU A 47 2.45 16.11 11.15
N HIS A 48 3.11 17.29 11.14
CA HIS A 48 3.46 17.96 9.87
C HIS A 48 4.31 17.09 8.97
N SER A 49 5.32 16.38 9.52
CA SER A 49 6.15 15.47 8.74
C SER A 49 5.34 14.28 8.18
N LEU A 50 4.39 13.76 8.95
CA LEU A 50 3.52 12.67 8.49
C LEU A 50 2.62 13.13 7.31
N MET A 51 2.12 14.37 7.35
CA MET A 51 1.38 14.95 6.22
C MET A 51 2.29 15.18 5.00
N ASP A 52 3.54 15.61 5.20
CA ASP A 52 4.54 15.71 4.13
C ASP A 52 4.84 14.34 3.48
N PHE A 53 4.60 13.25 4.19
CA PHE A 53 4.70 11.87 3.69
C PHE A 53 3.40 11.39 3.03
N HIS A 54 2.44 12.28 2.83
CA HIS A 54 1.13 11.99 2.24
C HIS A 54 0.28 11.01 3.05
N ILE A 55 0.48 10.95 4.36
CA ILE A 55 -0.40 10.20 5.25
C ILE A 55 -1.68 11.00 5.39
N GLN A 56 -2.78 10.44 4.88
CA GLN A 56 -4.10 11.09 4.88
C GLN A 56 -4.97 10.65 6.05
N LEU A 57 -4.73 9.42 6.57
CA LEU A 57 -5.43 8.86 7.72
C LEU A 57 -4.43 8.47 8.81
N GLY A 58 -4.60 9.00 10.00
CA GLY A 58 -3.83 8.66 11.18
C GLY A 58 -4.67 7.92 12.22
N LEU A 59 -4.20 6.76 12.64
CA LEU A 59 -4.81 5.97 13.71
C LEU A 59 -3.93 6.07 14.95
N TYR A 60 -4.48 6.51 16.06
CA TYR A 60 -3.70 6.66 17.28
C TYR A 60 -4.40 6.09 18.51
N GLY A 61 -3.59 5.76 19.52
CA GLY A 61 -4.06 5.19 20.79
C GLY A 61 -3.94 6.15 21.95
N HIS A 62 -3.68 5.60 23.15
CA HIS A 62 -3.41 6.26 24.42
C HIS A 62 -4.62 6.85 25.15
N GLN A 63 -5.63 7.34 24.47
CA GLN A 63 -6.81 7.95 25.10
C GLN A 63 -7.79 6.95 25.69
N HIS A 64 -7.70 5.68 25.27
CA HIS A 64 -8.54 4.57 25.73
C HIS A 64 -10.02 4.71 25.37
N HIS A 65 -10.40 5.70 24.58
CA HIS A 65 -11.73 5.83 24.01
C HIS A 65 -11.66 6.33 22.57
N THR A 66 -12.67 6.01 21.80
CA THR A 66 -12.81 6.52 20.45
C THR A 66 -13.31 7.95 20.52
N GLU A 67 -12.47 8.89 20.08
CA GLU A 67 -12.91 10.27 19.88
C GLU A 67 -13.48 10.45 18.49
N ALA A 68 -14.38 11.42 18.38
CA ALA A 68 -14.87 11.91 17.11
C ALA A 68 -13.70 12.34 16.21
N LEU A 69 -13.91 12.21 14.93
CA LEU A 69 -12.93 12.52 13.90
C LEU A 69 -12.37 13.92 14.05
N TYR A 70 -11.07 14.01 14.10
CA TYR A 70 -10.37 15.27 14.13
C TYR A 70 -9.65 15.49 12.81
N GLU A 71 -10.03 16.53 12.06
CA GLU A 71 -9.29 16.95 10.88
C GLU A 71 -8.15 17.89 11.30
N TYR A 72 -6.93 17.42 11.14
CA TYR A 72 -5.75 18.25 11.35
C TYR A 72 -5.39 18.97 10.04
N HIS A 73 -5.44 20.29 10.07
CA HIS A 73 -5.13 21.14 8.93
C HIS A 73 -3.78 21.84 9.12
N ASP A 74 -2.89 21.72 8.15
CA ASP A 74 -1.75 22.61 8.03
C ASP A 74 -2.14 23.79 7.14
N ILE A 75 -2.40 24.95 7.79
CA ILE A 75 -2.82 26.17 7.12
C ILE A 75 -1.75 26.67 6.13
N PHE A 76 -0.47 26.41 6.39
CA PHE A 76 0.63 26.89 5.57
C PHE A 76 0.88 26.01 4.34
N LYS A 77 0.63 24.72 4.43
CA LYS A 77 0.92 23.73 3.37
C LYS A 77 -0.33 23.19 2.67
N GLN A 78 -1.53 23.64 3.06
CA GLN A 78 -2.82 23.10 2.60
C GLN A 78 -2.95 21.58 2.78
N GLY A 79 -2.13 20.99 3.64
CA GLY A 79 -2.20 19.60 4.01
C GLY A 79 -3.35 19.35 5.01
N ARG A 80 -4.03 18.21 4.87
CA ARG A 80 -5.01 17.74 5.84
C ARG A 80 -4.80 16.27 6.11
N MET A 81 -5.02 15.87 7.35
CA MET A 81 -4.98 14.48 7.79
C MET A 81 -6.15 14.23 8.71
N THR A 82 -6.90 13.19 8.44
CA THR A 82 -7.97 12.73 9.35
C THR A 82 -7.37 11.86 10.43
N LEU A 83 -7.72 12.13 11.66
CA LEU A 83 -7.19 11.46 12.85
C LEU A 83 -8.32 10.72 13.58
N ILE A 84 -8.10 9.44 13.85
CA ILE A 84 -9.03 8.59 14.56
C ILE A 84 -8.32 8.01 15.78
N SER A 85 -8.84 8.29 16.98
CA SER A 85 -8.38 7.60 18.18
C SER A 85 -9.00 6.21 18.27
N SER A 86 -8.25 5.24 18.78
CA SER A 86 -8.79 3.93 19.11
C SER A 86 -9.21 3.85 20.55
N GLY A 87 -10.25 3.07 20.82
CA GLY A 87 -10.59 2.67 22.16
C GLY A 87 -9.58 1.66 22.73
N CYS A 88 -9.85 1.18 23.94
CA CYS A 88 -9.09 0.16 24.63
C CYS A 88 -9.95 -1.10 24.79
N LEU A 89 -9.43 -2.24 24.34
CA LEU A 89 -10.11 -3.54 24.51
C LEU A 89 -10.06 -4.05 25.95
N TYR A 90 -9.07 -3.57 26.71
CA TYR A 90 -8.84 -3.99 28.08
C TYR A 90 -8.40 -2.81 28.93
N GLY A 91 -9.19 -2.47 29.90
CA GLY A 91 -8.88 -1.45 30.88
C GLY A 91 -9.99 -1.40 31.92
N ARG A 92 -9.63 -1.50 33.20
CA ARG A 92 -10.57 -1.33 34.29
C ARG A 92 -9.99 -0.35 35.32
N GLY A 93 -10.85 0.41 35.96
CA GLY A 93 -10.49 1.29 37.05
C GLY A 93 -9.70 2.53 36.62
N LYS A 94 -8.55 2.79 37.23
CA LYS A 94 -7.80 4.05 37.12
C LYS A 94 -7.21 4.35 35.73
N THR A 95 -7.23 3.40 34.81
CA THR A 95 -6.62 3.55 33.47
C THR A 95 -7.58 4.05 32.42
N MET A 96 -8.89 4.05 32.69
CA MET A 96 -9.91 4.55 31.78
C MET A 96 -10.61 5.78 32.38
N PRO A 97 -10.97 6.76 31.57
CA PRO A 97 -11.84 7.86 32.04
C PRO A 97 -13.12 7.32 32.64
N GLU A 98 -13.63 8.00 33.68
CA GLU A 98 -14.88 7.60 34.35
C GLU A 98 -16.03 7.61 33.34
N GLY A 99 -16.85 6.55 33.36
CA GLY A 99 -17.95 6.36 32.42
C GLY A 99 -17.58 5.90 31.04
N THR A 100 -16.28 5.58 30.79
CA THR A 100 -15.84 5.03 29.53
C THR A 100 -15.85 3.50 29.56
N HIS A 101 -16.42 2.89 28.51
CA HIS A 101 -16.43 1.45 28.33
C HIS A 101 -15.26 1.01 27.42
N CYS A 102 -14.90 -0.27 27.47
CA CYS A 102 -13.95 -0.83 26.49
C CYS A 102 -14.51 -0.65 25.07
N GLN A 103 -13.65 -0.31 24.12
CA GLN A 103 -14.05 -0.01 22.75
C GLN A 103 -13.02 -0.50 21.76
N TYR A 104 -13.48 -0.81 20.54
CA TYR A 104 -12.62 -1.02 19.38
C TYR A 104 -13.26 -0.48 18.10
N ASN A 105 -12.40 -0.16 17.15
CA ASN A 105 -12.79 0.36 15.86
C ASN A 105 -12.67 -0.72 14.78
N ILE A 106 -13.63 -0.73 13.86
CA ILE A 106 -13.58 -1.47 12.61
C ILE A 106 -13.54 -0.45 11.48
N LEU A 107 -12.58 -0.55 10.60
CA LEU A 107 -12.45 0.29 9.42
C LEU A 107 -12.72 -0.56 8.18
N GLU A 108 -13.75 -0.21 7.43
CA GLU A 108 -13.98 -0.73 6.09
C GLU A 108 -13.33 0.22 5.10
N ILE A 109 -12.42 -0.30 4.27
CA ILE A 109 -11.65 0.51 3.32
C ILE A 109 -11.95 0.02 1.91
N GLU A 110 -12.56 0.88 1.10
CA GLU A 110 -12.86 0.63 -0.30
C GLU A 110 -12.05 1.59 -1.16
N GLN A 111 -11.16 1.05 -1.99
CA GLN A 111 -10.32 1.84 -2.87
C GLN A 111 -10.76 1.71 -4.33
N SER A 112 -10.95 2.84 -4.99
CA SER A 112 -11.06 3.00 -6.45
C SER A 112 -9.77 3.62 -7.02
N GLU A 113 -9.73 3.90 -8.32
CA GLU A 113 -8.55 4.51 -8.96
C GLU A 113 -8.25 5.93 -8.43
N GLU A 114 -9.27 6.70 -8.09
CA GLU A 114 -9.13 8.11 -7.70
C GLU A 114 -9.45 8.38 -6.23
N LYS A 115 -10.12 7.46 -5.56
CA LYS A 115 -10.65 7.69 -4.21
C LYS A 115 -10.55 6.47 -3.32
N VAL A 116 -10.39 6.74 -2.04
CA VAL A 116 -10.57 5.75 -0.99
C VAL A 116 -11.72 6.20 -0.09
N ASN A 117 -12.70 5.33 0.06
CA ASN A 117 -13.77 5.50 1.04
C ASN A 117 -13.42 4.68 2.28
N VAL A 118 -13.46 5.32 3.43
CA VAL A 118 -13.22 4.66 4.72
C VAL A 118 -14.47 4.83 5.58
N THR A 119 -15.01 3.71 6.03
CA THR A 119 -16.16 3.71 6.94
C THR A 119 -15.73 3.20 8.32
N LEU A 120 -15.88 4.04 9.32
CA LEU A 120 -15.56 3.74 10.71
C LEU A 120 -16.80 3.23 11.42
N HIS A 121 -16.68 2.05 12.04
CA HIS A 121 -17.64 1.50 12.99
C HIS A 121 -16.99 1.37 14.36
N VAL A 122 -17.69 1.75 15.40
CA VAL A 122 -17.20 1.60 16.77
C VAL A 122 -18.02 0.54 17.50
N ARG A 123 -17.35 -0.30 18.25
CA ARG A 123 -17.95 -1.27 19.15
C ARG A 123 -17.60 -0.89 20.59
N GLU A 124 -18.57 -0.99 21.46
CA GLU A 124 -18.47 -0.67 22.88
C GLU A 124 -18.91 -1.87 23.72
N ASP A 125 -18.15 -2.15 24.77
CA ASP A 125 -18.48 -3.22 25.71
C ASP A 125 -19.68 -2.80 26.61
N GLU A 126 -20.68 -3.62 26.60
CA GLU A 126 -21.88 -3.47 27.43
C GLU A 126 -21.98 -4.63 28.43
N THR A 127 -20.81 -5.14 28.86
CA THR A 127 -20.76 -6.29 29.76
C THR A 127 -21.66 -6.13 30.96
N ALA A 128 -22.70 -6.92 31.01
CA ALA A 128 -23.59 -7.05 32.14
C ALA A 128 -23.42 -8.46 32.74
N TRP A 129 -23.28 -8.55 34.04
CA TRP A 129 -23.23 -9.83 34.73
C TRP A 129 -22.11 -10.76 34.28
N ASP A 130 -20.92 -10.22 34.01
CA ASP A 130 -19.73 -10.94 33.52
C ASP A 130 -19.89 -11.64 32.18
N ILE A 131 -20.93 -11.36 31.42
CA ILE A 131 -21.11 -11.84 30.06
C ILE A 131 -20.65 -10.75 29.10
N PRO A 132 -19.55 -10.99 28.32
CA PRO A 132 -19.08 -10.02 27.33
C PRO A 132 -20.18 -9.77 26.27
N SER A 133 -20.57 -8.53 26.13
CA SER A 133 -21.50 -8.11 25.09
C SER A 133 -21.01 -6.85 24.42
N TRP A 134 -20.90 -6.89 23.09
CA TRP A 134 -20.42 -5.78 22.29
C TRP A 134 -21.57 -5.19 21.47
N ARG A 135 -21.87 -3.92 21.72
CA ARG A 135 -22.86 -3.18 20.94
C ARG A 135 -22.21 -2.19 19.99
N ARG A 136 -22.98 -1.69 19.05
CA ARG A 136 -22.60 -0.54 18.22
C ARG A 136 -22.61 0.71 19.09
N LYS A 137 -21.51 1.47 19.02
CA LYS A 137 -21.48 2.82 19.58
C LYS A 137 -21.81 3.82 18.50
N LEU A 138 -22.77 4.70 18.77
CA LEU A 138 -23.10 5.78 17.85
C LEU A 138 -22.01 6.85 17.85
N ILE A 139 -21.60 7.27 16.65
CA ILE A 139 -20.70 8.41 16.43
C ILE A 139 -21.58 9.56 15.94
N GLU A 140 -21.70 10.62 16.72
CA GLU A 140 -22.58 11.76 16.41
C GLU A 140 -24.02 11.34 16.06
N GLY A 141 -24.53 10.33 16.74
CA GLY A 141 -25.88 9.79 16.54
C GLY A 141 -26.03 8.86 15.34
N LYS A 142 -24.95 8.46 14.67
CA LYS A 142 -24.93 7.55 13.51
C LYS A 142 -24.23 6.23 13.86
N ASP A 143 -24.67 5.14 13.23
CA ASP A 143 -24.10 3.80 13.39
C ASP A 143 -22.68 3.66 12.83
N SER A 144 -22.32 4.54 11.91
CA SER A 144 -21.01 4.57 11.25
C SER A 144 -20.68 5.99 10.79
N TYR A 145 -19.41 6.23 10.55
CA TYR A 145 -18.93 7.48 10.00
C TYR A 145 -18.10 7.21 8.74
N SER A 146 -18.51 7.77 7.60
CA SER A 146 -17.84 7.59 6.31
C SER A 146 -17.06 8.84 5.92
N MET A 147 -15.86 8.64 5.41
CA MET A 147 -14.96 9.68 4.94
C MET A 147 -14.37 9.27 3.60
N ALA A 148 -14.07 10.26 2.75
CA ALA A 148 -13.51 10.04 1.43
C ALA A 148 -12.16 10.78 1.30
N PHE A 149 -11.17 10.08 0.75
CA PHE A 149 -9.84 10.59 0.47
C PHE A 149 -9.57 10.55 -1.03
N ASN A 150 -9.05 11.64 -1.58
CA ASN A 150 -8.62 11.65 -2.98
C ASN A 150 -7.22 11.06 -3.07
N LEU A 151 -7.03 10.16 -4.04
CA LEU A 151 -5.71 9.67 -4.43
C LEU A 151 -5.13 10.60 -5.50
N PRO A 152 -3.79 10.69 -5.60
CA PRO A 152 -3.18 11.43 -6.68
C PRO A 152 -3.48 10.75 -8.02
N THR A 153 -3.74 11.53 -9.05
CA THR A 153 -3.79 11.01 -10.41
C THR A 153 -2.42 10.48 -10.79
N ILE A 154 -2.35 9.22 -11.17
CA ILE A 154 -1.11 8.58 -11.54
C ILE A 154 -0.74 8.98 -12.96
N ASP A 155 0.39 9.66 -13.13
CA ASP A 155 1.02 9.82 -14.45
C ASP A 155 1.80 8.56 -14.79
N TYR A 156 1.10 7.60 -15.35
CA TYR A 156 1.66 6.30 -15.71
C TYR A 156 2.84 6.39 -16.67
N SER A 157 2.80 7.32 -17.63
CA SER A 157 3.89 7.51 -18.59
C SER A 157 5.18 7.93 -17.89
N ARG A 158 5.05 8.80 -16.90
CA ARG A 158 6.19 9.24 -16.08
C ARG A 158 6.70 8.12 -15.18
N VAL A 159 5.81 7.36 -14.55
CA VAL A 159 6.19 6.21 -13.70
C VAL A 159 6.95 5.17 -14.53
N LEU A 160 6.46 4.85 -15.72
CA LEU A 160 7.13 3.92 -16.63
C LEU A 160 8.51 4.45 -17.05
N ALA A 161 8.62 5.74 -17.40
CA ALA A 161 9.89 6.36 -17.75
C ALA A 161 10.89 6.34 -16.58
N ASP A 162 10.44 6.65 -15.37
CA ASP A 162 11.24 6.59 -14.14
C ASP A 162 11.74 5.15 -13.89
N CYS A 163 10.86 4.13 -14.00
CA CYS A 163 11.22 2.72 -13.83
C CYS A 163 12.28 2.27 -14.87
N ILE A 164 12.11 2.63 -16.15
CA ILE A 164 13.06 2.28 -17.21
C ILE A 164 14.40 2.97 -16.96
N SER A 165 14.39 4.25 -16.62
CA SER A 165 15.61 5.01 -16.36
C SER A 165 16.38 4.43 -15.17
N GLN A 166 15.69 4.16 -14.07
CA GLN A 166 16.28 3.58 -12.88
C GLN A 166 16.85 2.18 -13.14
N ALA A 167 16.09 1.32 -13.82
CA ALA A 167 16.53 -0.02 -14.16
C ALA A 167 17.81 -0.02 -15.01
N LYS A 168 17.92 0.89 -15.99
CA LYS A 168 19.11 1.01 -16.84
C LYS A 168 20.34 1.52 -16.09
N VAL A 169 20.17 2.48 -15.17
CA VAL A 169 21.27 3.07 -14.39
C VAL A 169 21.75 2.13 -13.30
N GLU A 170 20.83 1.56 -12.54
CA GLU A 170 21.14 0.75 -11.37
C GLU A 170 21.26 -0.75 -11.67
N LYS A 171 20.94 -1.16 -12.91
CA LYS A 171 20.80 -2.58 -13.34
C LYS A 171 19.88 -3.38 -12.41
N ASN A 172 18.91 -2.69 -11.79
CA ASN A 172 17.98 -3.26 -10.83
C ASN A 172 16.60 -3.45 -11.47
N TYR A 173 16.53 -4.35 -12.45
CA TYR A 173 15.29 -4.64 -13.17
C TYR A 173 14.22 -5.28 -12.28
N LYS A 174 14.63 -6.02 -11.26
CA LYS A 174 13.70 -6.63 -10.29
C LYS A 174 12.89 -5.56 -9.55
N GLU A 175 13.55 -4.56 -9.00
CA GLU A 175 12.85 -3.46 -8.30
C GLU A 175 11.93 -2.67 -9.25
N ALA A 176 12.34 -2.48 -10.50
CA ALA A 176 11.51 -1.83 -11.51
C ALA A 176 10.22 -2.62 -11.78
N ILE A 177 10.28 -3.93 -11.92
CA ILE A 177 9.12 -4.80 -12.09
C ILE A 177 8.26 -4.81 -10.81
N GLU A 178 8.84 -4.92 -9.63
CA GLU A 178 8.11 -4.85 -8.36
C GLU A 178 7.35 -3.52 -8.23
N ASN A 179 7.98 -2.40 -8.63
CA ASN A 179 7.34 -1.10 -8.67
C ASN A 179 6.17 -1.07 -9.67
N LEU A 180 6.32 -1.62 -10.88
CA LEU A 180 5.22 -1.72 -11.86
C LEU A 180 4.08 -2.62 -11.37
N ILE A 181 4.41 -3.73 -10.72
CA ILE A 181 3.42 -4.62 -10.09
C ILE A 181 2.70 -3.91 -8.93
N SER A 182 3.38 -3.06 -8.18
CA SER A 182 2.79 -2.33 -7.05
C SER A 182 1.73 -1.30 -7.46
N ILE A 183 1.73 -0.86 -8.72
CA ILE A 183 0.71 0.05 -9.29
C ILE A 183 -0.66 -0.64 -9.47
N ARG A 184 -0.79 -1.90 -9.11
CA ARG A 184 -2.01 -2.72 -9.28
C ARG A 184 -3.22 -2.20 -8.50
N ASN A 185 -3.77 -1.06 -8.91
CA ASN A 185 -5.18 -0.77 -8.68
C ASN A 185 -6.05 -1.44 -9.76
N ASN A 186 -5.46 -1.68 -10.95
CA ASN A 186 -6.07 -2.39 -12.06
C ASN A 186 -5.03 -3.33 -12.68
N GLU A 187 -5.27 -4.64 -12.58
CA GLU A 187 -4.34 -5.66 -13.07
C GLU A 187 -4.06 -5.53 -14.58
N ALA A 188 -5.08 -5.17 -15.36
CA ALA A 188 -4.93 -4.95 -16.80
C ALA A 188 -3.98 -3.78 -17.11
N THR A 189 -4.06 -2.69 -16.33
CA THR A 189 -3.18 -1.53 -16.48
C THR A 189 -1.74 -1.89 -16.11
N ALA A 190 -1.52 -2.59 -15.00
CA ALA A 190 -0.17 -3.02 -14.59
C ALA A 190 0.46 -3.93 -15.64
N ASN A 191 -0.29 -4.88 -16.18
CA ASN A 191 0.19 -5.79 -17.23
C ASN A 191 0.57 -5.03 -18.51
N LYS A 192 -0.24 -4.04 -18.94
CA LYS A 192 0.09 -3.19 -20.07
C LYS A 192 1.44 -2.48 -19.88
N PHE A 193 1.72 -1.96 -18.67
CA PHE A 193 2.99 -1.29 -18.39
C PHE A 193 4.17 -2.27 -18.35
N ILE A 194 3.98 -3.45 -17.82
CA ILE A 194 5.00 -4.51 -17.88
C ILE A 194 5.29 -4.87 -19.35
N ASP A 195 4.27 -5.02 -20.20
CA ASP A 195 4.44 -5.30 -21.62
C ASP A 195 5.21 -4.17 -22.34
N GLU A 196 4.86 -2.91 -22.07
CA GLU A 196 5.59 -1.76 -22.61
C GLU A 196 7.02 -1.65 -22.07
N PHE A 197 7.26 -2.05 -20.82
CA PHE A 197 8.59 -2.10 -20.22
C PHE A 197 9.47 -3.14 -20.91
N LEU A 198 8.96 -4.36 -21.12
CA LEU A 198 9.67 -5.43 -21.81
C LEU A 198 10.07 -5.05 -23.24
N GLN A 199 9.23 -4.28 -23.95
CA GLN A 199 9.56 -3.80 -25.30
C GLN A 199 10.68 -2.74 -25.35
N LYS A 200 11.00 -2.10 -24.21
CA LYS A 200 11.98 -0.99 -24.15
C LYS A 200 13.33 -1.40 -23.56
N ILE A 201 13.45 -2.62 -23.08
CA ILE A 201 14.71 -3.19 -22.56
C ILE A 201 15.30 -4.21 -23.56
N SER A 202 16.58 -4.55 -23.40
CA SER A 202 17.24 -5.51 -24.27
C SER A 202 16.83 -6.94 -23.95
N ASN A 203 16.91 -7.86 -24.93
CA ASN A 203 16.65 -9.28 -24.71
C ASN A 203 17.55 -9.89 -23.62
N HIS A 204 18.78 -9.41 -23.52
CA HIS A 204 19.69 -9.83 -22.45
C HIS A 204 19.15 -9.45 -21.07
N ASP A 205 18.61 -8.23 -20.94
CA ASP A 205 18.04 -7.75 -19.70
C ASP A 205 16.73 -8.46 -19.36
N ILE A 206 15.89 -8.77 -20.37
CA ILE A 206 14.67 -9.58 -20.20
C ILE A 206 14.99 -10.91 -19.51
N CYS A 207 16.08 -11.57 -19.92
CA CYS A 207 16.48 -12.85 -19.35
C CYS A 207 16.96 -12.76 -17.88
N THR A 208 17.14 -11.57 -17.33
CA THR A 208 17.49 -11.39 -15.91
C THR A 208 16.27 -11.16 -15.03
N LEU A 209 15.07 -11.07 -15.62
CA LEU A 209 13.85 -10.76 -14.89
C LEU A 209 13.26 -12.02 -14.23
N GLU A 210 12.86 -11.84 -12.97
CA GLU A 210 12.12 -12.83 -12.21
C GLU A 210 10.85 -12.17 -11.68
N PHE A 211 9.68 -12.50 -12.27
CA PHE A 211 8.39 -12.01 -11.79
C PHE A 211 7.27 -13.01 -12.07
N GLU A 212 6.34 -13.11 -11.14
CA GLU A 212 5.14 -13.92 -11.24
C GLU A 212 3.93 -13.21 -10.59
N PRO A 213 2.71 -13.45 -11.04
CA PRO A 213 2.37 -14.23 -12.23
C PRO A 213 2.61 -13.44 -13.53
N MET A 214 3.08 -14.10 -14.58
CA MET A 214 3.20 -13.53 -15.92
C MET A 214 1.89 -13.69 -16.70
N THR A 215 1.62 -12.74 -17.61
CA THR A 215 0.60 -12.94 -18.66
C THR A 215 1.17 -13.78 -19.78
N ILE A 216 0.27 -14.29 -20.65
CA ILE A 216 0.71 -15.04 -21.85
C ILE A 216 1.64 -14.22 -22.75
N ALA A 217 1.39 -12.91 -22.92
CA ALA A 217 2.24 -12.02 -23.69
C ALA A 217 3.64 -11.88 -23.09
N GLN A 218 3.73 -11.79 -21.77
CA GLN A 218 5.00 -11.71 -21.04
C GLN A 218 5.78 -13.01 -21.11
N VAL A 219 5.11 -14.16 -20.97
CA VAL A 219 5.74 -15.49 -21.19
C VAL A 219 6.35 -15.58 -22.58
N ILE A 220 5.59 -15.22 -23.62
CA ILE A 220 6.06 -15.23 -25.00
C ILE A 220 7.29 -14.32 -25.18
N ALA A 221 7.26 -13.11 -24.61
CA ALA A 221 8.38 -12.18 -24.68
C ALA A 221 9.65 -12.74 -24.01
N VAL A 222 9.50 -13.34 -22.81
CA VAL A 222 10.63 -13.95 -22.09
C VAL A 222 11.18 -15.16 -22.83
N MET A 223 10.31 -16.05 -23.32
CA MET A 223 10.73 -17.22 -24.10
C MET A 223 11.44 -16.82 -25.40
N GLY A 224 10.89 -15.84 -26.14
CA GLY A 224 11.51 -15.33 -27.37
C GLY A 224 12.88 -14.71 -27.13
N ALA A 225 12.99 -13.82 -26.13
CA ALA A 225 14.27 -13.22 -25.73
C ALA A 225 15.30 -14.28 -25.30
N SER A 226 14.84 -15.33 -24.61
CA SER A 226 15.69 -16.44 -24.17
C SER A 226 16.25 -17.27 -25.33
N ILE A 227 15.47 -17.49 -26.38
CA ILE A 227 15.93 -18.17 -27.61
C ILE A 227 17.01 -17.33 -28.29
N GLU A 228 16.75 -16.04 -28.49
CA GLU A 228 17.70 -15.12 -29.17
C GLU A 228 19.02 -15.00 -28.40
N THR A 229 18.97 -14.98 -27.08
CA THR A 229 20.17 -14.88 -26.21
C THR A 229 20.77 -16.24 -25.85
N ARG A 230 20.14 -17.35 -26.25
CA ARG A 230 20.48 -18.73 -25.86
C ARG A 230 20.52 -18.96 -24.34
N ASN A 231 19.67 -18.27 -23.62
CA ASN A 231 19.54 -18.44 -22.16
C ASN A 231 18.49 -19.51 -21.85
N TRP A 232 18.91 -20.77 -21.89
CA TRP A 232 18.02 -21.92 -21.77
C TRP A 232 17.42 -22.08 -20.38
N ASP A 233 18.14 -21.67 -19.33
CA ASP A 233 17.60 -21.71 -17.95
C ASP A 233 16.38 -20.81 -17.81
N THR A 234 16.45 -19.58 -18.34
CA THR A 234 15.31 -18.65 -18.32
C THR A 234 14.18 -19.14 -19.21
N PHE A 235 14.50 -19.73 -20.36
CA PHE A 235 13.50 -20.33 -21.23
C PHE A 235 12.72 -21.43 -20.51
N ASP A 236 13.42 -22.37 -19.87
CA ASP A 236 12.79 -23.49 -19.19
C ASP A 236 11.93 -23.03 -18.00
N LYS A 237 12.40 -22.03 -17.24
CA LYS A 237 11.59 -21.40 -16.17
C LYS A 237 10.30 -20.78 -16.72
N ALA A 238 10.37 -20.04 -17.82
CA ALA A 238 9.20 -19.40 -18.43
C ALA A 238 8.21 -20.45 -19.00
N ALA A 239 8.73 -21.51 -19.61
CA ALA A 239 7.90 -22.61 -20.10
C ALA A 239 7.21 -23.36 -18.96
N MET A 240 7.92 -23.64 -17.86
CA MET A 240 7.33 -24.24 -16.66
C MET A 240 6.29 -23.34 -15.99
N SER A 241 6.52 -22.02 -15.95
CA SER A 241 5.55 -21.06 -15.44
C SER A 241 4.29 -21.04 -16.31
N ALA A 242 4.44 -21.10 -17.64
CA ALA A 242 3.32 -21.19 -18.57
C ALA A 242 2.48 -22.46 -18.34
N ASP A 243 3.11 -23.59 -18.12
CA ASP A 243 2.43 -24.85 -17.82
C ASP A 243 1.69 -24.80 -16.49
N LYS A 244 2.37 -24.38 -15.44
CA LYS A 244 1.82 -24.25 -14.08
C LYS A 244 0.59 -23.35 -14.00
N HIS A 245 0.53 -22.30 -14.79
CA HIS A 245 -0.55 -21.30 -14.79
C HIS A 245 -1.58 -21.49 -15.93
N GLY A 246 -1.48 -22.57 -16.71
CA GLY A 246 -2.39 -22.85 -17.80
C GLY A 246 -2.31 -21.85 -18.95
N LEU A 247 -1.13 -21.23 -19.15
CA LEU A 247 -0.88 -20.21 -20.17
C LEU A 247 -0.35 -20.80 -21.49
N GLN A 248 -0.35 -22.12 -21.63
CA GLN A 248 0.06 -22.77 -22.85
C GLN A 248 -0.92 -22.47 -24.00
N ASN A 249 -0.37 -22.06 -25.14
CA ASN A 249 -1.11 -21.83 -26.38
C ASN A 249 -0.25 -22.21 -27.59
N TRP A 250 -0.78 -21.97 -28.80
CA TRP A 250 -0.07 -22.29 -30.02
C TRP A 250 1.26 -21.53 -30.16
N GLN A 251 1.37 -20.27 -29.65
CA GLN A 251 2.59 -19.45 -29.71
C GLN A 251 3.68 -20.02 -28.80
N THR A 252 3.34 -20.39 -27.56
CA THR A 252 4.30 -21.03 -26.65
C THR A 252 4.77 -22.37 -27.20
N ASN A 253 3.88 -23.14 -27.83
CA ASN A 253 4.27 -24.41 -28.46
C ASN A 253 5.23 -24.22 -29.64
N VAL A 254 5.01 -23.20 -30.48
CA VAL A 254 5.95 -22.84 -31.57
C VAL A 254 7.32 -22.47 -31.01
N LEU A 255 7.39 -21.68 -29.94
CA LEU A 255 8.66 -21.33 -29.31
C LEU A 255 9.36 -22.54 -28.68
N ILE A 256 8.63 -23.48 -28.10
CA ILE A 256 9.19 -24.75 -27.61
C ILE A 256 9.78 -25.58 -28.75
N GLU A 257 9.06 -25.69 -29.87
CA GLU A 257 9.57 -26.39 -31.05
C GLU A 257 10.81 -25.72 -31.64
N GLU A 258 10.84 -24.39 -31.69
CA GLU A 258 11.97 -23.61 -32.15
C GLU A 258 13.19 -23.80 -31.23
N ALA A 259 13.01 -23.70 -29.94
CA ALA A 259 14.04 -23.94 -28.95
C ALA A 259 14.65 -25.35 -29.10
N ASN A 260 13.81 -26.37 -29.30
CA ASN A 260 14.28 -27.76 -29.48
C ASN A 260 15.05 -27.99 -30.76
N LYS A 261 14.87 -27.14 -31.80
CA LYS A 261 15.66 -27.20 -33.04
C LYS A 261 17.00 -26.52 -32.90
N ILE A 262 17.15 -25.56 -32.00
CA ILE A 262 18.33 -24.75 -31.80
C ILE A 262 19.26 -25.30 -30.73
N ARG A 263 18.71 -26.01 -29.73
CA ARG A 263 19.47 -26.75 -28.70
C ARG A 263 20.19 -27.93 -29.29
#